data_866147ea9f26979a3caf0d82b2f8f051
#
_entry.id   866147ea9f26979a3caf0d82b2f8f051
#
_cell.length_a   1.000
_cell.length_b   1.000
_cell.length_c   1.000
_cell.angle_alpha   90.00
_cell.angle_beta   90.00
_cell.angle_gamma   90.00
#
_symmetry.space_group_name_H-M   'P 1'
#
loop_
_entity.id
_entity.type
_entity.pdbx_description
1 polymer ?
#
loop_
_entity_poly.entity_id
_entity_poly.type
_entity_poly.pdbx_seq_one_letter_code
_entity_poly.pdbx_strand_id
1 'polypeptide(L)'
;MRSVAEHPQLELQVIATASALLDRYGAVVDIMEKDGFRIDARVLMLVEGETPVTMAKSTGLGLIELPTIFEKLQPDVVLTVGDRFETMATTLAAAYMNIPLAHTMGGEVSGNIDENIRHAITKFANIHFPASEDARQRIIRLGERPEIVHNVGCPRMDLVAQLLREESHLGADLFAEGVGPSFDIGGDFLLVSQHPVTGEYGQGETQILSTLGACLKTGMPALVLWPNSDAGSEDVSRGIRKFRERHPDAPFHYVKNLPPEVYLPLMAHTRCLIGNSSSAIREGAFIGTPAVNVGTRQTARERGSNVIDSDYTQLGIASAITNRLNAGKFKSEPIYGDGTAGPKIAEHLATASFDLNKLITY
;
A
#
# COMPACT_ATOMS: atom_id res chain seq x y z
N MET A 1 5.78 -4.33 13.49
CA MET A 1 5.31 -4.80 14.81
C MET A 1 6.06 -6.07 15.24
N ARG A 2 5.95 -7.21 14.55
CA ARG A 2 6.58 -8.50 14.97
C ARG A 2 8.07 -8.36 15.30
N SER A 3 8.86 -7.80 14.40
CA SER A 3 10.31 -7.62 14.62
C SER A 3 10.67 -6.73 15.82
N VAL A 4 9.82 -5.73 16.13
CA VAL A 4 10.00 -4.92 17.35
C VAL A 4 9.64 -5.73 18.60
N ALA A 5 8.53 -6.49 18.56
CA ALA A 5 8.09 -7.32 19.68
C ALA A 5 9.10 -8.46 20.01
N GLU A 6 9.79 -8.97 19.00
CA GLU A 6 10.78 -10.07 19.13
C GLU A 6 12.19 -9.56 19.45
N HIS A 7 12.43 -8.24 19.38
CA HIS A 7 13.77 -7.69 19.61
C HIS A 7 14.08 -7.59 21.12
N PRO A 8 15.24 -8.14 21.58
CA PRO A 8 15.52 -8.30 23.00
C PRO A 8 15.70 -6.98 23.79
N GLN A 9 15.92 -5.88 23.10
CA GLN A 9 16.15 -4.54 23.71
C GLN A 9 14.95 -3.61 23.52
N LEU A 10 13.83 -4.07 22.93
CA LEU A 10 12.67 -3.25 22.66
C LEU A 10 11.42 -3.81 23.34
N GLU A 11 10.54 -2.92 23.77
CA GLU A 11 9.19 -3.22 24.20
C GLU A 11 8.20 -2.58 23.23
N LEU A 12 7.33 -3.40 22.61
CA LEU A 12 6.31 -2.91 21.69
C LEU A 12 5.06 -2.45 22.44
N GLN A 13 4.70 -1.18 22.26
CA GLN A 13 3.41 -0.63 22.65
C GLN A 13 2.60 -0.28 21.40
N VAL A 14 1.36 -0.73 21.33
CA VAL A 14 0.48 -0.58 20.16
C VAL A 14 -0.69 0.33 20.47
N ILE A 15 -0.77 1.44 19.73
CA ILE A 15 -1.92 2.36 19.77
C ILE A 15 -2.68 2.22 18.46
N ALA A 16 -3.90 1.70 18.52
CA ALA A 16 -4.79 1.61 17.36
C ALA A 16 -5.63 2.88 17.25
N THR A 17 -5.69 3.47 16.05
CA THR A 17 -6.39 4.73 15.83
C THR A 17 -7.25 4.70 14.56
N ALA A 18 -8.16 5.64 14.47
CA ALA A 18 -8.90 5.98 13.25
C ALA A 18 -9.59 4.76 12.59
N SER A 19 -9.33 4.55 11.30
CA SER A 19 -9.97 3.50 10.50
C SER A 19 -9.63 2.08 10.97
N ALA A 20 -8.51 1.87 11.66
CA ALA A 20 -8.14 0.57 12.20
C ALA A 20 -9.14 0.01 13.24
N LEU A 21 -9.95 0.89 13.83
CA LEU A 21 -10.95 0.56 14.87
C LEU A 21 -12.37 0.32 14.30
N LEU A 22 -12.59 0.47 13.01
CA LEU A 22 -13.91 0.48 12.41
C LEU A 22 -14.15 -0.72 11.49
N ASP A 23 -15.25 -1.44 11.72
CA ASP A 23 -15.68 -2.62 10.95
C ASP A 23 -15.81 -2.31 9.45
N ARG A 24 -16.35 -1.14 9.10
CA ARG A 24 -16.51 -0.71 7.70
C ARG A 24 -15.20 -0.58 6.93
N TYR A 25 -14.06 -0.50 7.64
CA TYR A 25 -12.71 -0.49 7.06
C TYR A 25 -11.92 -1.76 7.37
N GLY A 26 -12.62 -2.82 7.80
CA GLY A 26 -12.06 -4.15 8.01
C GLY A 26 -11.52 -4.41 9.42
N ALA A 27 -11.84 -3.54 10.41
CA ALA A 27 -11.48 -3.73 11.82
C ALA A 27 -10.05 -4.28 12.00
N VAL A 28 -9.06 -3.59 11.43
CA VAL A 28 -7.65 -4.06 11.41
C VAL A 28 -7.14 -4.38 12.81
N VAL A 29 -7.69 -3.71 13.83
CA VAL A 29 -7.37 -3.98 15.25
C VAL A 29 -7.67 -5.42 15.64
N ASP A 30 -8.76 -6.01 15.17
CA ASP A 30 -9.12 -7.40 15.45
C ASP A 30 -8.13 -8.39 14.81
N ILE A 31 -7.61 -8.04 13.64
CA ILE A 31 -6.57 -8.82 12.96
C ILE A 31 -5.27 -8.75 13.78
N MET A 32 -4.90 -7.56 14.27
CA MET A 32 -3.73 -7.41 15.15
C MET A 32 -3.84 -8.26 16.42
N GLU A 33 -5.01 -8.28 17.06
CA GLU A 33 -5.25 -9.10 18.26
C GLU A 33 -5.21 -10.60 17.95
N LYS A 34 -5.77 -11.03 16.81
CA LYS A 34 -5.67 -12.43 16.33
C LYS A 34 -4.23 -12.85 16.03
N ASP A 35 -3.42 -11.93 15.54
CA ASP A 35 -1.99 -12.13 15.29
C ASP A 35 -1.15 -12.12 16.59
N GLY A 36 -1.81 -11.98 17.76
CA GLY A 36 -1.19 -12.04 19.09
C GLY A 36 -0.64 -10.71 19.61
N PHE A 37 -0.95 -9.59 18.98
CA PHE A 37 -0.52 -8.28 19.46
C PHE A 37 -1.49 -7.73 20.51
N ARG A 38 -0.93 -7.29 21.65
CA ARG A 38 -1.69 -6.53 22.63
C ARG A 38 -1.90 -5.10 22.15
N ILE A 39 -3.11 -4.59 22.26
CA ILE A 39 -3.44 -3.20 21.98
C ILE A 39 -3.42 -2.41 23.29
N ASP A 40 -2.45 -1.51 23.46
CA ASP A 40 -2.25 -0.75 24.69
C ASP A 40 -3.20 0.43 24.81
N ALA A 41 -3.61 1.00 23.67
CA ALA A 41 -4.65 2.04 23.64
C ALA A 41 -5.43 2.05 22.31
N ARG A 42 -6.68 2.53 22.40
CA ARG A 42 -7.56 2.77 21.25
C ARG A 42 -7.99 4.23 21.24
N VAL A 43 -7.80 4.92 20.11
CA VAL A 43 -8.11 6.34 19.93
C VAL A 43 -9.25 6.51 18.94
N LEU A 44 -10.43 6.83 19.44
CA LEU A 44 -11.64 7.07 18.68
C LEU A 44 -11.64 8.53 18.15
N MET A 45 -10.90 8.78 17.10
CA MET A 45 -10.71 10.13 16.58
C MET A 45 -11.50 10.44 15.29
N LEU A 46 -12.08 9.44 14.62
CA LEU A 46 -12.79 9.67 13.36
C LEU A 46 -14.14 10.35 13.57
N VAL A 47 -14.29 11.51 12.94
CA VAL A 47 -15.57 12.20 12.74
C VAL A 47 -16.21 11.69 11.47
N GLU A 48 -17.45 11.24 11.52
CA GLU A 48 -18.20 10.73 10.39
C GLU A 48 -18.46 11.83 9.32
N GLY A 49 -18.57 11.43 8.04
CA GLY A 49 -18.96 12.32 6.93
C GLY A 49 -17.95 12.38 5.77
N GLU A 50 -16.74 11.82 5.90
CA GLU A 50 -15.74 11.67 4.81
C GLU A 50 -15.50 12.95 3.99
N THR A 51 -15.54 14.11 4.64
CA THR A 51 -15.31 15.42 4.05
C THR A 51 -13.96 16.00 4.48
N PRO A 52 -13.40 16.99 3.75
CA PRO A 52 -12.21 17.71 4.22
C PRO A 52 -12.37 18.31 5.62
N VAL A 53 -13.57 18.78 5.96
CA VAL A 53 -13.88 19.34 7.28
C VAL A 53 -13.80 18.27 8.37
N THR A 54 -14.40 17.09 8.14
CA THR A 54 -14.37 15.99 9.12
C THR A 54 -12.98 15.39 9.25
N MET A 55 -12.20 15.33 8.19
CA MET A 55 -10.79 14.93 8.20
C MET A 55 -9.94 15.87 9.08
N ALA A 56 -10.08 17.18 8.90
CA ALA A 56 -9.38 18.17 9.73
C ALA A 56 -9.78 18.08 11.21
N LYS A 57 -11.08 17.91 11.49
CA LYS A 57 -11.57 17.70 12.88
C LYS A 57 -11.05 16.43 13.48
N SER A 58 -11.00 15.33 12.74
CA SER A 58 -10.44 14.04 13.18
C SER A 58 -8.96 14.17 13.56
N THR A 59 -8.17 14.89 12.77
CA THR A 59 -6.76 15.20 13.12
C THR A 59 -6.68 15.95 14.46
N GLY A 60 -7.55 16.95 14.66
CA GLY A 60 -7.62 17.70 15.92
C GLY A 60 -7.98 16.85 17.12
N LEU A 61 -8.98 15.95 16.98
CA LEU A 61 -9.34 15.01 18.05
C LEU A 61 -8.18 14.05 18.39
N GLY A 62 -7.50 13.51 17.38
CA GLY A 62 -6.31 12.70 17.61
C GLY A 62 -5.23 13.44 18.40
N LEU A 63 -5.02 14.73 18.10
CA LEU A 63 -4.06 15.57 18.82
C LEU A 63 -4.50 15.87 20.26
N ILE A 64 -5.79 15.87 20.56
CA ILE A 64 -6.30 16.04 21.91
C ILE A 64 -6.10 14.76 22.75
N GLU A 65 -6.34 13.60 22.17
CA GLU A 65 -6.32 12.31 22.89
C GLU A 65 -4.92 11.72 23.09
N LEU A 66 -4.07 11.79 22.05
CA LEU A 66 -2.77 11.14 22.05
C LEU A 66 -1.80 11.62 23.15
N PRO A 67 -1.74 12.90 23.53
CA PRO A 67 -0.83 13.35 24.59
C PRO A 67 -1.10 12.65 25.93
N THR A 68 -2.36 12.46 26.34
CA THR A 68 -2.72 11.75 27.55
C THR A 68 -2.30 10.28 27.52
N ILE A 69 -2.38 9.66 26.33
CA ILE A 69 -1.95 8.28 26.13
C ILE A 69 -0.42 8.18 26.20
N PHE A 70 0.29 9.07 25.56
CA PHE A 70 1.76 9.12 25.61
C PHE A 70 2.28 9.40 27.03
N GLU A 71 1.62 10.30 27.76
CA GLU A 71 1.92 10.53 29.18
C GLU A 71 1.79 9.28 30.03
N LYS A 72 0.76 8.45 29.74
CA LYS A 72 0.53 7.20 30.46
C LYS A 72 1.49 6.09 30.07
N LEU A 73 1.78 5.96 28.75
CA LEU A 73 2.59 4.86 28.19
C LEU A 73 4.09 5.15 28.27
N GLN A 74 4.50 6.43 28.38
CA GLN A 74 5.90 6.89 28.45
C GLN A 74 6.79 6.24 27.37
N PRO A 75 6.46 6.33 26.07
CA PRO A 75 7.28 5.73 25.03
C PRO A 75 8.63 6.48 24.90
N ASP A 76 9.72 5.76 24.72
CA ASP A 76 11.05 6.32 24.42
C ASP A 76 11.12 6.83 22.96
N VAL A 77 10.32 6.23 22.06
CA VAL A 77 10.22 6.61 20.65
C VAL A 77 8.83 6.28 20.12
N VAL A 78 8.27 7.17 19.32
CA VAL A 78 7.02 6.95 18.60
C VAL A 78 7.35 6.60 17.15
N LEU A 79 6.88 5.44 16.66
CA LEU A 79 7.00 5.03 15.27
C LEU A 79 5.69 5.28 14.53
N THR A 80 5.75 6.10 13.48
CA THR A 80 4.60 6.35 12.59
C THR A 80 4.85 5.82 11.18
N VAL A 81 3.76 5.46 10.49
CA VAL A 81 3.81 4.83 9.16
C VAL A 81 3.06 5.68 8.14
N GLY A 82 3.74 6.07 7.08
CA GLY A 82 3.09 6.70 5.93
C GLY A 82 2.74 8.17 6.13
N ASP A 83 1.54 8.56 5.70
CA ASP A 83 1.25 9.93 5.30
C ASP A 83 -0.22 10.34 5.46
N ARG A 84 -1.01 9.55 6.17
CA ARG A 84 -2.42 9.87 6.36
C ARG A 84 -2.60 10.95 7.44
N PHE A 85 -3.75 11.59 7.47
CA PHE A 85 -4.07 12.68 8.41
C PHE A 85 -3.96 12.26 9.89
N GLU A 86 -4.25 11.00 10.23
CA GLU A 86 -4.08 10.46 11.57
C GLU A 86 -2.62 10.40 12.01
N THR A 87 -1.69 10.18 11.06
CA THR A 87 -0.25 10.18 11.35
C THR A 87 0.28 11.58 11.64
N MET A 88 -0.35 12.62 11.10
CA MET A 88 -0.04 14.01 11.47
C MET A 88 -0.39 14.29 12.93
N ALA A 89 -1.53 13.83 13.44
CA ALA A 89 -1.89 13.97 14.84
C ALA A 89 -0.87 13.30 15.77
N THR A 90 -0.46 12.07 15.42
CA THR A 90 0.60 11.33 16.13
C THR A 90 1.92 12.10 16.13
N THR A 91 2.30 12.62 14.99
CA THR A 91 3.54 13.39 14.80
C THR A 91 3.59 14.64 15.67
N LEU A 92 2.52 15.44 15.64
CA LEU A 92 2.45 16.68 16.42
C LEU A 92 2.42 16.40 17.93
N ALA A 93 1.68 15.37 18.36
CA ALA A 93 1.64 14.98 19.77
C ALA A 93 3.04 14.57 20.27
N ALA A 94 3.74 13.71 19.53
CA ALA A 94 5.10 13.31 19.89
C ALA A 94 6.08 14.51 19.92
N ALA A 95 6.04 15.37 18.90
CA ALA A 95 6.93 16.51 18.78
C ALA A 95 6.74 17.52 19.94
N TYR A 96 5.50 17.88 20.29
CA TYR A 96 5.22 18.80 21.38
C TYR A 96 5.54 18.23 22.77
N MET A 97 5.51 16.90 22.90
CA MET A 97 5.89 16.22 24.14
C MET A 97 7.39 15.89 24.23
N ASN A 98 8.20 16.32 23.26
CA ASN A 98 9.62 16.00 23.16
C ASN A 98 9.90 14.48 23.13
N ILE A 99 9.04 13.71 22.50
CA ILE A 99 9.23 12.27 22.29
C ILE A 99 9.84 12.09 20.89
N PRO A 100 10.97 11.38 20.75
CA PRO A 100 11.56 11.10 19.45
C PRO A 100 10.57 10.44 18.51
N LEU A 101 10.58 10.87 17.25
CA LEU A 101 9.71 10.33 16.20
C LEU A 101 10.52 9.57 15.16
N ALA A 102 10.14 8.33 14.92
CA ALA A 102 10.61 7.52 13.80
C ALA A 102 9.53 7.49 12.69
N HIS A 103 9.94 7.70 11.44
CA HIS A 103 9.02 7.74 10.31
C HIS A 103 9.37 6.71 9.25
N THR A 104 8.45 5.79 8.96
CA THR A 104 8.58 4.84 7.84
C THR A 104 7.87 5.36 6.60
N MET A 105 8.38 4.97 5.41
CA MET A 105 7.78 5.29 4.11
C MET A 105 7.74 6.79 3.78
N GLY A 106 8.59 7.60 4.41
CA GLY A 106 8.83 8.98 4.05
C GLY A 106 9.51 9.12 2.68
N GLY A 107 9.48 10.33 2.10
CA GLY A 107 10.21 10.66 0.87
C GLY A 107 9.59 10.17 -0.44
N GLU A 108 8.48 9.43 -0.42
CA GLU A 108 7.77 9.01 -1.65
C GLU A 108 6.98 10.18 -2.27
N VAL A 109 6.62 10.03 -3.55
CA VAL A 109 5.81 10.98 -4.32
C VAL A 109 4.42 10.40 -4.56
N SER A 110 3.37 11.20 -4.41
CA SER A 110 1.99 10.78 -4.67
C SER A 110 1.12 11.88 -5.33
N GLY A 111 1.56 13.13 -5.31
CA GLY A 111 0.90 14.23 -6.01
C GLY A 111 -0.46 14.66 -5.44
N ASN A 112 -0.75 14.34 -4.17
CA ASN A 112 -1.98 14.69 -3.45
C ASN A 112 -1.65 15.29 -2.07
N ILE A 113 -2.67 15.53 -1.23
CA ILE A 113 -2.48 16.09 0.12
C ILE A 113 -1.61 15.20 1.02
N ASP A 114 -1.62 13.88 0.81
CA ASP A 114 -0.82 12.94 1.59
C ASP A 114 0.68 13.19 1.37
N GLU A 115 1.08 13.68 0.19
CA GLU A 115 2.47 14.08 -0.05
C GLU A 115 2.90 15.23 0.86
N ASN A 116 2.06 16.26 1.01
CA ASN A 116 2.35 17.38 1.91
C ASN A 116 2.46 16.91 3.36
N ILE A 117 1.55 16.04 3.80
CA ILE A 117 1.55 15.44 5.14
C ILE A 117 2.84 14.63 5.33
N ARG A 118 3.20 13.78 4.38
CA ARG A 118 4.41 12.95 4.42
C ARG A 118 5.68 13.78 4.57
N HIS A 119 5.80 14.86 3.81
CA HIS A 119 6.97 15.72 3.88
C HIS A 119 7.00 16.56 5.17
N ALA A 120 5.84 16.97 5.69
CA ALA A 120 5.75 17.61 6.99
C ALA A 120 6.20 16.64 8.11
N ILE A 121 5.72 15.40 8.11
CA ILE A 121 6.15 14.36 9.07
C ILE A 121 7.68 14.15 8.99
N THR A 122 8.24 14.11 7.78
CA THR A 122 9.69 14.03 7.57
C THR A 122 10.41 15.16 8.32
N LYS A 123 9.87 16.37 8.32
CA LYS A 123 10.49 17.50 9.04
C LYS A 123 10.42 17.39 10.56
N PHE A 124 9.47 16.67 11.11
CA PHE A 124 9.36 16.40 12.54
C PHE A 124 10.15 15.17 13.00
N ALA A 125 10.33 14.18 12.14
CA ALA A 125 10.93 12.90 12.51
C ALA A 125 12.45 13.02 12.80
N ASN A 126 12.92 12.29 13.81
CA ASN A 126 14.30 12.27 14.27
C ASN A 126 15.12 11.13 13.62
N ILE A 127 14.43 10.12 13.06
CA ILE A 127 15.03 9.03 12.29
C ILE A 127 14.05 8.62 11.16
N HIS A 128 14.59 8.24 10.01
CA HIS A 128 13.80 7.99 8.80
C HIS A 128 14.09 6.62 8.22
N PHE A 129 13.03 5.92 7.85
CA PHE A 129 13.04 4.60 7.23
C PHE A 129 12.32 4.64 5.87
N PRO A 130 12.92 5.29 4.84
CA PRO A 130 12.39 5.25 3.48
C PRO A 130 12.38 3.83 2.90
N ALA A 131 11.48 3.61 1.94
CA ALA A 131 11.27 2.31 1.33
C ALA A 131 12.13 2.09 0.07
N SER A 132 12.73 3.14 -0.48
CA SER A 132 13.59 3.06 -1.67
C SER A 132 14.73 4.07 -1.61
N GLU A 133 15.73 3.92 -2.48
CA GLU A 133 16.85 4.84 -2.52
C GLU A 133 16.44 6.22 -3.07
N ASP A 134 15.52 6.29 -4.01
CA ASP A 134 14.97 7.58 -4.49
C ASP A 134 14.28 8.34 -3.36
N ALA A 135 13.49 7.65 -2.54
CA ALA A 135 12.86 8.24 -1.37
C ALA A 135 13.90 8.70 -0.33
N ARG A 136 14.97 7.92 -0.10
CA ARG A 136 16.09 8.30 0.76
C ARG A 136 16.75 9.59 0.29
N GLN A 137 17.08 9.68 -0.98
CA GLN A 137 17.73 10.87 -1.55
C GLN A 137 16.83 12.11 -1.44
N ARG A 138 15.51 11.93 -1.60
CA ARG A 138 14.55 13.03 -1.45
C ARG A 138 14.47 13.54 -0.02
N ILE A 139 14.49 12.65 0.98
CA ILE A 139 14.54 13.03 2.40
C ILE A 139 15.81 13.84 2.70
N ILE A 140 16.97 13.41 2.21
CA ILE A 140 18.23 14.14 2.37
C ILE A 140 18.14 15.54 1.71
N ARG A 141 17.60 15.63 0.49
CA ARG A 141 17.39 16.92 -0.19
C ARG A 141 16.40 17.85 0.53
N LEU A 142 15.50 17.29 1.36
CA LEU A 142 14.65 18.08 2.25
C LEU A 142 15.42 18.65 3.45
N GLY A 143 16.72 18.41 3.54
CA GLY A 143 17.60 18.95 4.58
C GLY A 143 17.72 18.04 5.81
N GLU A 144 17.51 16.74 5.65
CA GLU A 144 17.77 15.77 6.69
C GLU A 144 19.21 15.24 6.61
N ARG A 145 19.85 15.02 7.77
CA ARG A 145 21.20 14.47 7.84
C ARG A 145 21.23 13.03 7.30
N PRO A 146 22.16 12.68 6.40
CA PRO A 146 22.22 11.33 5.81
C PRO A 146 22.34 10.19 6.83
N GLU A 147 22.93 10.45 8.00
CA GLU A 147 23.20 9.47 9.06
C GLU A 147 21.94 8.98 9.77
N ILE A 148 20.84 9.74 9.70
CA ILE A 148 19.55 9.37 10.29
C ILE A 148 18.53 8.90 9.23
N VAL A 149 18.96 8.72 7.96
CA VAL A 149 18.10 8.30 6.86
C VAL A 149 18.54 6.93 6.35
N HIS A 150 17.88 5.89 6.82
CA HIS A 150 18.22 4.49 6.54
C HIS A 150 17.25 3.89 5.53
N ASN A 151 17.71 3.57 4.33
CA ASN A 151 16.91 2.83 3.35
C ASN A 151 16.79 1.38 3.80
N VAL A 152 15.71 1.06 4.49
CA VAL A 152 15.44 -0.29 5.03
C VAL A 152 14.52 -1.11 4.12
N GLY A 153 13.86 -0.45 3.16
CA GLY A 153 12.80 -1.05 2.37
C GLY A 153 11.41 -0.88 3.01
N CYS A 154 10.41 -1.42 2.34
CA CYS A 154 9.02 -1.41 2.78
C CYS A 154 8.73 -2.66 3.62
N PRO A 155 8.21 -2.54 4.86
CA PRO A 155 7.83 -3.71 5.68
C PRO A 155 6.81 -4.65 5.02
N ARG A 156 6.08 -4.18 4.01
CA ARG A 156 5.20 -5.03 3.20
C ARG A 156 5.97 -6.10 2.44
N MET A 157 7.23 -5.83 2.06
CA MET A 157 8.07 -6.79 1.35
C MET A 157 8.49 -7.96 2.25
N ASP A 158 8.54 -7.77 3.57
CA ASP A 158 8.82 -8.86 4.51
C ASP A 158 7.71 -9.92 4.46
N LEU A 159 6.44 -9.48 4.43
CA LEU A 159 5.30 -10.36 4.25
C LEU A 159 5.32 -11.04 2.86
N VAL A 160 5.64 -10.30 1.81
CA VAL A 160 5.77 -10.87 0.46
C VAL A 160 6.83 -11.97 0.45
N ALA A 161 8.02 -11.69 0.99
CA ALA A 161 9.11 -12.65 1.06
C ALA A 161 8.76 -13.89 1.91
N GLN A 162 8.00 -13.71 2.98
CA GLN A 162 7.50 -14.81 3.81
C GLN A 162 6.54 -15.68 3.01
N LEU A 163 5.46 -15.11 2.48
CA LEU A 163 4.40 -15.86 1.79
C LEU A 163 4.87 -16.55 0.51
N LEU A 164 5.90 -16.01 -0.16
CA LEU A 164 6.50 -16.69 -1.32
C LEU A 164 7.38 -17.90 -0.97
N ARG A 165 7.80 -18.05 0.30
CA ARG A 165 8.54 -19.23 0.78
C ARG A 165 7.62 -20.35 1.27
N GLU A 166 6.41 -19.98 1.67
CA GLU A 166 5.39 -20.93 2.10
C GLU A 166 4.79 -21.65 0.88
N GLU A 167 4.50 -22.94 1.00
CA GLU A 167 3.79 -23.66 -0.06
C GLU A 167 2.39 -23.06 -0.21
N SER A 168 2.19 -22.28 -1.26
CA SER A 168 0.90 -21.68 -1.54
C SER A 168 0.00 -22.66 -2.27
N HIS A 169 -1.08 -23.06 -1.65
CA HIS A 169 -2.20 -23.66 -2.37
C HIS A 169 -2.96 -22.52 -3.07
N LEU A 170 -2.80 -22.37 -4.38
CA LEU A 170 -3.65 -21.49 -5.20
C LEU A 170 -5.10 -21.96 -4.97
N GLY A 171 -5.83 -21.22 -4.14
CA GLY A 171 -7.00 -21.60 -3.37
C GLY A 171 -8.07 -22.40 -4.13
N ALA A 172 -8.36 -23.58 -3.65
CA ALA A 172 -9.50 -24.38 -4.10
C ALA A 172 -10.85 -23.65 -3.97
N ASP A 173 -10.94 -22.66 -3.08
CA ASP A 173 -12.16 -21.90 -2.78
C ASP A 173 -12.24 -20.54 -3.46
N LEU A 174 -11.26 -20.16 -4.30
CA LEU A 174 -11.23 -18.84 -4.95
C LEU A 174 -12.50 -18.54 -5.74
N PHE A 175 -13.06 -19.56 -6.41
CA PHE A 175 -14.25 -19.44 -7.24
C PHE A 175 -15.56 -19.70 -6.48
N ALA A 176 -15.51 -20.06 -5.20
CA ALA A 176 -16.67 -20.12 -4.32
C ALA A 176 -17.20 -18.73 -3.96
N GLU A 177 -16.31 -17.73 -3.97
CA GLU A 177 -16.65 -16.34 -3.77
C GLU A 177 -16.58 -15.59 -5.11
N GLY A 178 -17.41 -14.56 -5.26
CA GLY A 178 -17.43 -13.75 -6.48
C GLY A 178 -18.46 -14.20 -7.51
N VAL A 179 -18.25 -13.77 -8.77
CA VAL A 179 -19.20 -14.00 -9.88
C VAL A 179 -18.44 -14.21 -11.19
N GLY A 180 -18.88 -15.19 -11.97
CA GLY A 180 -18.32 -15.50 -13.28
C GLY A 180 -17.90 -16.97 -13.38
N PRO A 181 -17.46 -17.43 -14.56
CA PRO A 181 -17.01 -18.79 -14.74
C PRO A 181 -15.73 -19.07 -13.95
N SER A 182 -15.58 -20.29 -13.48
CA SER A 182 -14.28 -20.79 -12.99
C SER A 182 -13.38 -21.15 -14.18
N PHE A 183 -12.07 -21.08 -13.94
CA PHE A 183 -11.04 -21.49 -14.88
C PHE A 183 -9.90 -22.18 -14.13
N ASP A 184 -9.01 -22.84 -14.86
CA ASP A 184 -7.83 -23.44 -14.26
C ASP A 184 -6.84 -22.35 -13.76
N ILE A 185 -6.80 -22.17 -12.44
CA ILE A 185 -5.93 -21.16 -11.80
C ILE A 185 -4.44 -21.55 -11.86
N GLY A 186 -4.14 -22.82 -12.11
CA GLY A 186 -2.77 -23.30 -12.36
C GLY A 186 -2.30 -23.04 -13.79
N GLY A 187 -3.22 -22.68 -14.69
CA GLY A 187 -2.94 -22.33 -16.08
C GLY A 187 -2.62 -20.84 -16.27
N ASP A 188 -2.64 -20.43 -17.53
CA ASP A 188 -2.38 -19.03 -17.92
C ASP A 188 -3.62 -18.16 -17.69
N PHE A 189 -3.49 -17.09 -16.91
CA PHE A 189 -4.56 -16.12 -16.67
C PHE A 189 -4.01 -14.70 -16.50
N LEU A 190 -4.90 -13.71 -16.61
CA LEU A 190 -4.63 -12.30 -16.34
C LEU A 190 -5.19 -11.92 -14.95
N LEU A 191 -4.47 -11.07 -14.22
CA LEU A 191 -4.94 -10.47 -12.98
C LEU A 191 -5.25 -8.99 -13.24
N VAL A 192 -6.48 -8.55 -12.98
CA VAL A 192 -6.89 -7.16 -13.21
C VAL A 192 -7.17 -6.48 -11.88
N SER A 193 -6.45 -5.38 -11.62
CA SER A 193 -6.61 -4.58 -10.41
C SER A 193 -6.53 -3.09 -10.75
N GLN A 194 -7.69 -2.48 -11.00
CA GLN A 194 -7.81 -1.07 -11.36
C GLN A 194 -8.70 -0.32 -10.38
N HIS A 195 -8.22 0.82 -9.92
CA HIS A 195 -8.84 1.68 -8.93
C HIS A 195 -9.18 3.04 -9.56
N PRO A 196 -10.12 3.80 -8.98
CA PRO A 196 -10.38 5.16 -9.41
C PRO A 196 -9.16 6.07 -9.25
N VAL A 197 -9.11 7.10 -10.05
CA VAL A 197 -8.15 8.20 -9.92
C VAL A 197 -8.92 9.43 -9.47
N THR A 198 -8.68 9.90 -8.26
CA THR A 198 -9.46 11.01 -7.64
C THR A 198 -9.41 12.31 -8.45
N GLY A 199 -8.28 12.57 -9.11
CA GLY A 199 -8.11 13.70 -10.03
C GLY A 199 -8.85 13.57 -11.37
N GLU A 200 -9.36 12.38 -11.68
CA GLU A 200 -10.08 12.06 -12.94
C GLU A 200 -11.51 11.57 -12.65
N TYR A 201 -12.15 12.19 -11.66
CA TYR A 201 -13.49 11.83 -11.21
C TYR A 201 -14.50 11.80 -12.37
N GLY A 202 -15.35 10.76 -12.41
CA GLY A 202 -16.35 10.56 -13.46
C GLY A 202 -15.84 9.81 -14.71
N GLN A 203 -14.55 9.51 -14.81
CA GLN A 203 -13.97 8.77 -15.95
C GLN A 203 -13.79 7.27 -15.69
N GLY A 204 -13.96 6.82 -14.46
CA GLY A 204 -13.68 5.45 -14.02
C GLY A 204 -14.40 4.38 -14.83
N GLU A 205 -15.64 4.62 -15.22
CA GLU A 205 -16.42 3.68 -16.05
C GLU A 205 -15.76 3.47 -17.43
N THR A 206 -15.41 4.53 -18.13
CA THR A 206 -14.79 4.46 -19.47
C THR A 206 -13.42 3.82 -19.38
N GLN A 207 -12.63 4.17 -18.38
CA GLN A 207 -11.28 3.65 -18.16
C GLN A 207 -11.30 2.13 -17.94
N ILE A 208 -12.14 1.62 -17.05
CA ILE A 208 -12.22 0.18 -16.78
C ILE A 208 -12.79 -0.61 -17.96
N LEU A 209 -13.76 -0.06 -18.71
CA LEU A 209 -14.30 -0.69 -19.92
C LEU A 209 -13.21 -0.86 -20.99
N SER A 210 -12.33 0.11 -21.17
CA SER A 210 -11.18 0.02 -22.07
C SER A 210 -10.22 -1.09 -21.63
N THR A 211 -9.92 -1.16 -20.33
CA THR A 211 -9.02 -2.17 -19.75
C THR A 211 -9.59 -3.60 -19.94
N LEU A 212 -10.84 -3.82 -19.54
CA LEU A 212 -11.47 -5.14 -19.67
C LEU A 212 -11.63 -5.54 -21.14
N GLY A 213 -11.95 -4.57 -22.02
CA GLY A 213 -12.02 -4.82 -23.47
C GLY A 213 -10.66 -5.18 -24.08
N ALA A 214 -9.56 -4.62 -23.56
CA ALA A 214 -8.21 -5.01 -23.96
C ALA A 214 -7.86 -6.43 -23.47
N CYS A 215 -8.20 -6.76 -22.23
CA CYS A 215 -8.01 -8.10 -21.67
C CYS A 215 -8.80 -9.16 -22.48
N LEU A 216 -10.06 -8.87 -22.83
CA LEU A 216 -10.90 -9.79 -23.62
C LEU A 216 -10.28 -10.16 -24.96
N LYS A 217 -9.59 -9.22 -25.62
CA LYS A 217 -8.92 -9.48 -26.91
C LYS A 217 -7.78 -10.49 -26.83
N THR A 218 -7.25 -10.77 -25.65
CA THR A 218 -6.21 -11.79 -25.47
C THR A 218 -6.75 -13.21 -25.55
N GLY A 219 -8.07 -13.39 -25.34
CA GLY A 219 -8.71 -14.70 -25.21
C GLY A 219 -8.38 -15.45 -23.92
N MET A 220 -7.57 -14.87 -23.04
CA MET A 220 -7.17 -15.49 -21.77
C MET A 220 -8.22 -15.28 -20.68
N PRO A 221 -8.36 -16.25 -19.76
CA PRO A 221 -9.12 -16.03 -18.54
C PRO A 221 -8.56 -14.84 -17.73
N ALA A 222 -9.45 -14.15 -17.00
CA ALA A 222 -9.03 -13.07 -16.13
C ALA A 222 -9.71 -13.14 -14.76
N LEU A 223 -8.93 -12.93 -13.71
CA LEU A 223 -9.41 -12.64 -12.38
C LEU A 223 -9.46 -11.13 -12.19
N VAL A 224 -10.64 -10.58 -12.00
CA VAL A 224 -10.87 -9.13 -11.91
C VAL A 224 -11.22 -8.77 -10.48
N LEU A 225 -10.37 -7.96 -9.83
CA LEU A 225 -10.62 -7.46 -8.50
C LEU A 225 -11.54 -6.23 -8.54
N TRP A 226 -12.46 -6.17 -7.58
CA TRP A 226 -13.27 -4.99 -7.34
C TRP A 226 -12.40 -3.80 -6.92
N PRO A 227 -12.75 -2.56 -7.30
CA PRO A 227 -11.97 -1.40 -6.91
C PRO A 227 -12.00 -1.19 -5.38
N ASN A 228 -10.99 -0.47 -4.86
CA ASN A 228 -10.98 0.00 -3.48
C ASN A 228 -12.08 1.07 -3.24
N SER A 229 -12.22 1.51 -1.98
CA SER A 229 -13.24 2.47 -1.53
C SER A 229 -12.90 3.95 -1.80
N ASP A 230 -11.91 4.26 -2.64
CA ASP A 230 -11.56 5.65 -2.98
C ASP A 230 -12.70 6.35 -3.74
N ALA A 231 -12.73 7.67 -3.72
CA ALA A 231 -13.70 8.46 -4.44
C ALA A 231 -13.70 8.12 -5.95
N GLY A 232 -14.87 7.82 -6.52
CA GLY A 232 -15.03 7.34 -7.90
C GLY A 232 -15.08 5.81 -8.05
N SER A 233 -15.01 5.04 -6.95
CA SER A 233 -15.10 3.58 -6.99
C SER A 233 -16.41 3.07 -7.58
N GLU A 234 -17.51 3.81 -7.40
CA GLU A 234 -18.81 3.45 -7.98
C GLU A 234 -18.82 3.50 -9.51
N ASP A 235 -18.07 4.44 -10.12
CA ASP A 235 -17.95 4.51 -11.59
C ASP A 235 -17.20 3.30 -12.13
N VAL A 236 -16.09 2.92 -11.50
CA VAL A 236 -15.34 1.70 -11.87
C VAL A 236 -16.21 0.46 -11.69
N SER A 237 -16.90 0.35 -10.56
CA SER A 237 -17.81 -0.76 -10.25
C SER A 237 -18.95 -0.87 -11.26
N ARG A 238 -19.51 0.27 -11.70
CA ARG A 238 -20.55 0.34 -12.74
C ARG A 238 -20.01 -0.14 -14.08
N GLY A 239 -18.78 0.25 -14.43
CA GLY A 239 -18.12 -0.21 -15.64
C GLY A 239 -17.91 -1.73 -15.65
N ILE A 240 -17.47 -2.30 -14.52
CA ILE A 240 -17.33 -3.76 -14.36
C ILE A 240 -18.67 -4.47 -14.56
N ARG A 241 -19.77 -3.98 -13.92
CA ARG A 241 -21.11 -4.54 -14.09
C ARG A 241 -21.58 -4.49 -15.54
N LYS A 242 -21.45 -3.33 -16.20
CA LYS A 242 -21.82 -3.18 -17.63
C LYS A 242 -21.00 -4.07 -18.55
N PHE A 243 -19.71 -4.22 -18.29
CA PHE A 243 -18.88 -5.13 -19.08
C PHE A 243 -19.36 -6.57 -18.97
N ARG A 244 -19.60 -7.04 -17.75
CA ARG A 244 -20.12 -8.39 -17.48
C ARG A 244 -21.45 -8.66 -18.17
N GLU A 245 -22.37 -7.68 -18.15
CA GLU A 245 -23.67 -7.80 -18.83
C GLU A 245 -23.55 -7.86 -20.36
N ARG A 246 -22.59 -7.13 -20.93
CA ARG A 246 -22.34 -7.11 -22.39
C ARG A 246 -21.56 -8.33 -22.89
N HIS A 247 -20.80 -8.95 -22.02
CA HIS A 247 -19.91 -10.06 -22.35
C HIS A 247 -20.12 -11.23 -21.38
N PRO A 248 -21.33 -11.84 -21.35
CA PRO A 248 -21.64 -12.89 -20.36
C PRO A 248 -20.79 -14.15 -20.54
N ASP A 249 -20.30 -14.40 -21.76
CA ASP A 249 -19.44 -15.54 -22.09
C ASP A 249 -17.93 -15.26 -21.93
N ALA A 250 -17.54 -14.07 -21.48
CA ALA A 250 -16.14 -13.78 -21.22
C ALA A 250 -15.62 -14.70 -20.10
N PRO A 251 -14.42 -15.27 -20.25
CA PRO A 251 -13.82 -16.15 -19.24
C PRO A 251 -13.26 -15.34 -18.06
N PHE A 252 -14.08 -14.43 -17.51
CA PHE A 252 -13.68 -13.51 -16.46
C PHE A 252 -14.43 -13.85 -15.16
N HIS A 253 -13.65 -14.01 -14.08
CA HIS A 253 -14.18 -14.17 -12.73
C HIS A 253 -13.92 -12.90 -11.92
N TYR A 254 -14.92 -12.42 -11.22
CA TYR A 254 -14.92 -11.15 -10.50
C TYR A 254 -15.00 -11.40 -9.00
N VAL A 255 -14.01 -10.88 -8.24
CA VAL A 255 -13.93 -11.01 -6.78
C VAL A 255 -13.85 -9.63 -6.12
N LYS A 256 -14.35 -9.52 -4.89
CA LYS A 256 -14.35 -8.23 -4.18
C LYS A 256 -12.97 -7.87 -3.68
N ASN A 257 -12.41 -8.69 -2.84
CA ASN A 257 -11.10 -8.50 -2.22
C ASN A 257 -10.49 -9.87 -1.92
N LEU A 258 -9.18 -9.93 -1.91
CA LEU A 258 -8.45 -11.14 -1.56
C LEU A 258 -7.46 -10.84 -0.43
N PRO A 259 -7.37 -11.69 0.59
CA PRO A 259 -6.34 -11.55 1.60
C PRO A 259 -4.95 -11.74 0.97
N PRO A 260 -3.90 -11.18 1.59
CA PRO A 260 -2.54 -11.25 1.06
C PRO A 260 -2.06 -12.67 0.74
N GLU A 261 -2.44 -13.63 1.56
CA GLU A 261 -2.08 -15.05 1.47
C GLU A 261 -2.63 -15.70 0.18
N VAL A 262 -3.70 -15.15 -0.39
CA VAL A 262 -4.29 -15.57 -1.67
C VAL A 262 -3.80 -14.68 -2.81
N TYR A 263 -3.79 -13.37 -2.60
CA TYR A 263 -3.46 -12.39 -3.65
C TYR A 263 -2.02 -12.49 -4.14
N LEU A 264 -1.05 -12.64 -3.22
CA LEU A 264 0.37 -12.66 -3.58
C LEU A 264 0.77 -13.91 -4.37
N PRO A 265 0.33 -15.12 -4.03
CA PRO A 265 0.51 -16.29 -4.88
C PRO A 265 -0.12 -16.13 -6.28
N LEU A 266 -1.33 -15.59 -6.37
CA LEU A 266 -1.97 -15.30 -7.66
C LEU A 266 -1.17 -14.31 -8.48
N MET A 267 -0.64 -13.25 -7.85
CA MET A 267 0.22 -12.28 -8.50
C MET A 267 1.56 -12.90 -8.94
N ALA A 268 2.10 -13.84 -8.18
CA ALA A 268 3.28 -14.58 -8.57
C ALA A 268 3.03 -15.55 -9.74
N HIS A 269 1.80 -16.01 -9.93
CA HIS A 269 1.44 -17.01 -10.95
C HIS A 269 0.87 -16.39 -12.23
N THR A 270 0.17 -15.26 -12.14
CA THR A 270 -0.44 -14.60 -13.30
C THR A 270 0.55 -14.32 -14.43
N ARG A 271 0.08 -14.39 -15.68
CA ARG A 271 0.87 -14.02 -16.86
C ARG A 271 1.08 -12.51 -16.97
N CYS A 272 0.14 -11.71 -16.48
CA CYS A 272 0.27 -10.25 -16.44
C CYS A 272 -0.73 -9.66 -15.44
N LEU A 273 -0.26 -8.68 -14.64
CA LEU A 273 -1.12 -7.83 -13.82
C LEU A 273 -1.45 -6.56 -14.60
N ILE A 274 -2.73 -6.27 -14.77
CA ILE A 274 -3.22 -5.13 -15.55
C ILE A 274 -4.02 -4.19 -14.64
N GLY A 275 -3.78 -2.89 -14.76
CA GLY A 275 -4.49 -1.85 -14.02
C GLY A 275 -3.56 -0.81 -13.43
N ASN A 276 -3.97 -0.20 -12.33
CA ASN A 276 -3.22 0.89 -11.70
C ASN A 276 -2.97 0.67 -10.21
N SER A 277 -2.99 -0.58 -9.75
CA SER A 277 -2.65 -0.92 -8.37
C SER A 277 -1.17 -0.69 -8.11
N SER A 278 -0.84 -0.15 -6.93
CA SER A 278 0.56 -0.01 -6.49
C SER A 278 1.26 -1.35 -6.29
N SER A 279 0.50 -2.43 -6.13
CA SER A 279 1.06 -3.78 -6.01
C SER A 279 1.81 -4.23 -7.27
N ALA A 280 1.39 -3.77 -8.46
CA ALA A 280 2.11 -4.01 -9.70
C ALA A 280 3.55 -3.47 -9.68
N ILE A 281 3.74 -2.35 -8.98
CA ILE A 281 5.01 -1.63 -8.88
C ILE A 281 5.86 -2.15 -7.74
N ARG A 282 5.29 -2.32 -6.54
CA ARG A 282 6.03 -2.70 -5.33
C ARG A 282 6.25 -4.21 -5.25
N GLU A 283 5.18 -4.93 -4.98
CA GLU A 283 5.21 -6.39 -4.87
C GLU A 283 5.57 -7.03 -6.21
N GLY A 284 5.05 -6.46 -7.32
CA GLY A 284 5.31 -6.94 -8.69
C GLY A 284 6.78 -6.85 -9.09
N ALA A 285 7.51 -5.81 -8.71
CA ALA A 285 8.95 -5.72 -8.94
C ALA A 285 9.72 -6.79 -8.15
N PHE A 286 9.35 -6.99 -6.89
CA PHE A 286 9.97 -8.01 -6.03
C PHE A 286 9.71 -9.43 -6.53
N ILE A 287 8.51 -9.71 -7.00
CA ILE A 287 8.11 -11.03 -7.51
C ILE A 287 8.61 -11.26 -8.96
N GLY A 288 8.79 -10.19 -9.72
CA GLY A 288 9.07 -10.24 -11.16
C GLY A 288 7.81 -10.44 -12.01
N THR A 289 6.63 -10.04 -11.51
CA THR A 289 5.36 -10.17 -12.22
C THR A 289 5.26 -9.18 -13.36
N PRO A 290 5.04 -9.61 -14.62
CA PRO A 290 4.79 -8.71 -15.74
C PRO A 290 3.58 -7.84 -15.45
N ALA A 291 3.68 -6.53 -15.68
CA ALA A 291 2.59 -5.62 -15.35
C ALA A 291 2.39 -4.51 -16.38
N VAL A 292 1.14 -4.17 -16.62
CA VAL A 292 0.72 -2.98 -17.39
C VAL A 292 0.09 -1.98 -16.43
N ASN A 293 0.77 -0.85 -16.22
CA ASN A 293 0.23 0.26 -15.46
C ASN A 293 -0.62 1.14 -16.37
N VAL A 294 -1.94 1.16 -16.11
CA VAL A 294 -2.91 1.90 -16.93
C VAL A 294 -3.17 3.27 -16.34
N GLY A 295 -2.86 4.32 -17.10
CA GLY A 295 -3.16 5.70 -16.77
C GLY A 295 -2.23 6.32 -15.72
N THR A 296 -2.75 7.31 -15.00
CA THR A 296 -1.95 8.33 -14.29
C THR A 296 -1.75 8.07 -12.80
N ARG A 297 -2.50 7.14 -12.18
CA ARG A 297 -2.50 6.94 -10.72
C ARG A 297 -1.13 6.68 -10.11
N GLN A 298 -0.22 6.09 -10.86
CA GLN A 298 1.12 5.74 -10.42
C GLN A 298 2.21 6.60 -11.07
N THR A 299 1.86 7.79 -11.57
CA THR A 299 2.81 8.73 -12.18
C THR A 299 3.93 9.08 -11.20
N ALA A 300 5.16 9.18 -11.72
CA ALA A 300 6.38 9.51 -10.99
C ALA A 300 6.81 8.50 -9.90
N ARG A 301 6.11 7.39 -9.71
CA ARG A 301 6.56 6.33 -8.81
C ARG A 301 7.72 5.56 -9.40
N GLU A 302 8.76 5.32 -8.61
CA GLU A 302 9.88 4.44 -8.97
C GLU A 302 9.36 3.03 -9.26
N ARG A 303 9.82 2.42 -10.37
CA ARG A 303 9.29 1.13 -10.84
C ARG A 303 10.35 0.27 -11.50
N GLY A 304 10.16 -1.04 -11.43
CA GLY A 304 11.04 -2.03 -12.02
C GLY A 304 10.79 -2.24 -13.52
N SER A 305 11.67 -3.01 -14.14
CA SER A 305 11.57 -3.42 -15.54
C SER A 305 10.33 -4.26 -15.86
N ASN A 306 9.68 -4.82 -14.84
CA ASN A 306 8.45 -5.60 -14.95
C ASN A 306 7.25 -4.75 -15.40
N VAL A 307 7.27 -3.43 -15.23
CA VAL A 307 6.14 -2.53 -15.51
C VAL A 307 6.31 -1.84 -16.86
N ILE A 308 5.23 -1.77 -17.64
CA ILE A 308 5.09 -0.87 -18.78
C ILE A 308 3.88 0.04 -18.58
N ASP A 309 4.02 1.33 -18.87
CA ASP A 309 2.92 2.28 -18.81
C ASP A 309 2.08 2.22 -20.09
N SER A 310 0.77 2.43 -19.93
CA SER A 310 -0.18 2.60 -21.02
C SER A 310 -1.12 3.76 -20.74
N ASP A 311 -1.57 4.41 -21.80
CA ASP A 311 -2.73 5.30 -21.74
C ASP A 311 -4.04 4.52 -21.48
N TYR A 312 -5.18 5.22 -21.46
CA TYR A 312 -6.49 4.60 -21.27
C TYR A 312 -7.11 4.06 -22.56
N THR A 313 -6.43 4.10 -23.70
CA THR A 313 -6.98 3.56 -24.93
C THR A 313 -6.93 2.03 -24.93
N GLN A 314 -8.01 1.40 -25.36
CA GLN A 314 -8.08 -0.06 -25.44
C GLN A 314 -6.94 -0.64 -26.33
N LEU A 315 -6.54 0.10 -27.38
CA LEU A 315 -5.47 -0.33 -28.27
C LEU A 315 -4.11 -0.25 -27.58
N GLY A 316 -3.81 0.85 -26.87
CA GLY A 316 -2.58 1.03 -26.10
C GLY A 316 -2.42 -0.05 -25.03
N ILE A 317 -3.50 -0.28 -24.26
CA ILE A 317 -3.51 -1.33 -23.23
C ILE A 317 -3.28 -2.73 -23.84
N ALA A 318 -3.98 -3.07 -24.94
CA ALA A 318 -3.80 -4.35 -25.61
C ALA A 318 -2.38 -4.58 -26.15
N SER A 319 -1.77 -3.52 -26.70
CA SER A 319 -0.37 -3.55 -27.14
C SER A 319 0.59 -3.77 -25.96
N ALA A 320 0.37 -3.07 -24.85
CA ALA A 320 1.17 -3.23 -23.63
C ALA A 320 1.04 -4.63 -23.02
N ILE A 321 -0.17 -5.19 -22.99
CA ILE A 321 -0.40 -6.58 -22.54
C ILE A 321 0.38 -7.55 -23.43
N THR A 322 0.27 -7.43 -24.75
CA THR A 322 0.99 -8.30 -25.68
C THR A 322 2.50 -8.23 -25.47
N ASN A 323 3.03 -7.01 -25.26
CA ASN A 323 4.46 -6.82 -24.94
C ASN A 323 4.86 -7.57 -23.66
N ARG A 324 4.07 -7.47 -22.58
CA ARG A 324 4.37 -8.14 -21.30
C ARG A 324 4.24 -9.66 -21.39
N LEU A 325 3.22 -10.16 -22.10
CA LEU A 325 3.06 -11.60 -22.32
C LEU A 325 4.23 -12.21 -23.09
N ASN A 326 4.74 -11.50 -24.09
CA ASN A 326 5.91 -11.94 -24.87
C ASN A 326 7.22 -11.87 -24.06
N ALA A 327 7.37 -10.89 -23.19
CA ALA A 327 8.55 -10.76 -22.33
C ALA A 327 8.62 -11.87 -21.27
N GLY A 328 7.47 -12.37 -20.83
CA GLY A 328 7.38 -13.37 -19.77
C GLY A 328 7.77 -12.79 -18.40
N LYS A 329 8.15 -13.68 -17.49
CA LYS A 329 8.50 -13.32 -16.11
C LYS A 329 9.81 -12.56 -16.02
N PHE A 330 9.88 -11.56 -15.16
CA PHE A 330 11.06 -10.74 -14.93
C PHE A 330 11.89 -11.26 -13.76
N LYS A 331 13.13 -10.84 -13.68
CA LYS A 331 13.93 -11.06 -12.47
C LYS A 331 13.40 -10.18 -11.35
N SER A 332 13.52 -10.67 -10.11
CA SER A 332 13.20 -9.88 -8.92
C SER A 332 14.06 -8.62 -8.86
N GLU A 333 13.42 -7.48 -8.69
CA GLU A 333 14.06 -6.19 -8.45
C GLU A 333 13.61 -5.66 -7.08
N PRO A 334 14.45 -5.72 -6.04
CA PRO A 334 14.06 -5.33 -4.67
C PRO A 334 14.12 -3.82 -4.45
N ILE A 335 13.52 -3.04 -5.34
CA ILE A 335 13.49 -1.57 -5.30
C ILE A 335 12.92 -1.06 -3.97
N TYR A 336 11.88 -1.72 -3.51
CA TYR A 336 11.19 -1.39 -2.26
C TYR A 336 11.60 -2.29 -1.08
N GLY A 337 12.78 -2.92 -1.15
CA GLY A 337 13.33 -3.75 -0.09
C GLY A 337 13.43 -5.22 -0.43
N ASP A 338 14.25 -5.90 0.36
CA ASP A 338 14.65 -7.30 0.18
C ASP A 338 13.86 -8.29 1.08
N GLY A 339 12.84 -7.82 1.78
CA GLY A 339 12.07 -8.62 2.72
C GLY A 339 12.67 -8.71 4.13
N THR A 340 13.48 -7.72 4.50
CA THR A 340 14.11 -7.63 5.82
C THR A 340 13.95 -6.25 6.48
N ALA A 341 12.94 -5.50 6.08
CA ALA A 341 12.71 -4.13 6.57
C ALA A 341 12.40 -4.09 8.07
N GLY A 342 11.54 -4.98 8.55
CA GLY A 342 11.16 -5.05 9.96
C GLY A 342 12.34 -5.27 10.89
N PRO A 343 13.17 -6.31 10.70
CA PRO A 343 14.40 -6.51 11.47
C PRO A 343 15.35 -5.31 11.43
N LYS A 344 15.58 -4.71 10.26
CA LYS A 344 16.43 -3.52 10.12
C LYS A 344 15.88 -2.33 10.91
N ILE A 345 14.56 -2.08 10.85
CA ILE A 345 13.91 -1.02 11.64
C ILE A 345 14.09 -1.28 13.15
N ALA A 346 13.85 -2.51 13.61
CA ALA A 346 13.98 -2.85 15.02
C ALA A 346 15.42 -2.63 15.52
N GLU A 347 16.43 -3.06 14.77
CA GLU A 347 17.84 -2.88 15.10
C GLU A 347 18.23 -1.39 15.16
N HIS A 348 17.77 -0.58 14.19
CA HIS A 348 18.01 0.86 14.22
C HIS A 348 17.33 1.54 15.41
N LEU A 349 16.09 1.15 15.74
CA LEU A 349 15.39 1.71 16.91
C LEU A 349 16.09 1.35 18.23
N ALA A 350 16.63 0.14 18.34
CA ALA A 350 17.32 -0.33 19.54
C ALA A 350 18.67 0.37 19.76
N THR A 351 19.33 0.78 18.68
CA THR A 351 20.71 1.34 18.74
C THR A 351 20.77 2.85 18.51
N ALA A 352 19.65 3.47 18.10
CA ALA A 352 19.62 4.89 17.76
C ALA A 352 19.82 5.79 18.99
N SER A 353 20.61 6.85 18.80
CA SER A 353 20.64 8.01 19.69
C SER A 353 19.81 9.13 19.04
N PHE A 354 18.77 9.56 19.72
CA PHE A 354 17.86 10.57 19.20
C PHE A 354 18.29 11.97 19.62
N ASP A 355 18.50 12.86 18.64
CA ASP A 355 18.69 14.29 18.87
C ASP A 355 17.35 15.01 18.65
N LEU A 356 16.81 15.60 19.71
CA LEU A 356 15.56 16.37 19.65
C LEU A 356 15.77 17.76 19.03
N ASN A 357 17.00 18.29 19.08
CA ASN A 357 17.36 19.60 18.54
C ASN A 357 17.75 19.47 17.06
N LYS A 358 16.75 19.36 16.23
CA LYS A 358 16.94 19.13 14.80
C LYS A 358 17.30 20.40 14.05
N LEU A 359 18.44 20.38 13.36
CA LEU A 359 18.85 21.44 12.46
C LEU A 359 18.69 21.00 11.00
N ILE A 360 18.27 21.94 10.15
CA ILE A 360 18.25 21.71 8.71
C ILE A 360 19.68 21.69 8.17
N THR A 361 19.98 20.76 7.28
CA THR A 361 21.29 20.65 6.61
C THR A 361 21.15 20.88 5.10
N TYR A 362 22.19 21.43 4.48
CA TYR A 362 22.24 21.72 3.05
C TYR A 362 23.35 20.93 2.36
#